data_d125ef5646512eef38b747b21c15f48c
#
_entry.id   d125ef5646512eef38b747b21c15f48c
#
_cell.length_a   1.000
_cell.length_b   1.000
_cell.length_c   1.000
_cell.angle_alpha   90.00
_cell.angle_beta   90.00
_cell.angle_gamma   90.00
#
_symmetry.space_group_name_H-M   'P 1'
#
loop_
_entity.id
_entity.type
_entity.pdbx_description
1 polymer ?
#
loop_
_entity_poly.entity_id
_entity_poly.type
_entity_poly.pdbx_seq_one_letter_code
_entity_poly.pdbx_strand_id
1 'polypeptide(L)'
;YEANMAMHDCDVMLCIGARFDDRITGRTDAFSPGSKKIHIDIDPSSINKNIRVDVPIIGDVANVLGDILQVFRAEAKKPDIKPWWNQIAHWKARNSLAYKPSNEVILPQYAIQRLFELTRGRDAYITTEVGQHQMWAAQFYGFDEPHRWMTSGGLGTMGYGLPAAVG
;
A
#
# COMPACT_ATOMS: atom_id res chain seq x y z
N TYR A 1 7.89 -6.65 3.46
CA TYR A 1 8.98 -6.27 4.38
C TYR A 1 9.50 -4.86 4.09
N GLU A 2 10.00 -4.61 2.89
CA GLU A 2 10.60 -3.31 2.52
C GLU A 2 9.64 -2.12 2.66
N ALA A 3 8.37 -2.30 2.32
CA ALA A 3 7.35 -1.26 2.49
C ALA A 3 7.13 -0.93 3.98
N ASN A 4 7.10 -1.94 4.85
CA ASN A 4 6.98 -1.74 6.29
C ASN A 4 8.21 -1.04 6.87
N MET A 5 9.40 -1.42 6.40
CA MET A 5 10.64 -0.75 6.80
C MET A 5 10.68 0.70 6.33
N ALA A 6 10.23 0.96 5.09
CA ALA A 6 10.16 2.32 4.57
C ALA A 6 9.18 3.19 5.37
N MET A 7 8.02 2.66 5.77
CA MET A 7 7.10 3.38 6.67
C MET A 7 7.69 3.62 8.06
N HIS A 8 8.46 2.66 8.59
CA HIS A 8 9.03 2.77 9.93
C HIS A 8 10.17 3.79 10.01
N ASP A 9 11.07 3.77 9.03
CA ASP A 9 12.33 4.50 9.06
C ASP A 9 12.32 5.83 8.28
N CYS A 10 11.19 6.20 7.63
CA CYS A 10 11.13 7.48 6.92
C CYS A 10 11.21 8.68 7.88
N ASP A 11 11.77 9.77 7.41
CA ASP A 11 11.81 11.06 8.10
C ASP A 11 10.55 11.90 7.84
N VAL A 12 9.92 11.74 6.66
CA VAL A 12 8.64 12.36 6.30
C VAL A 12 7.69 11.30 5.74
N MET A 13 6.46 11.29 6.24
CA MET A 13 5.40 10.42 5.77
C MET A 13 4.23 11.26 5.25
N LEU A 14 3.97 11.18 3.95
CA LEU A 14 2.79 11.78 3.33
C LEU A 14 1.67 10.73 3.25
N CYS A 15 0.60 10.95 3.99
CA CYS A 15 -0.54 10.05 4.08
C CYS A 15 -1.75 10.70 3.39
N ILE A 16 -2.30 10.03 2.40
CA ILE A 16 -3.41 10.52 1.59
C ILE A 16 -4.59 9.56 1.75
N GLY A 17 -5.69 10.03 2.35
CA GLY A 17 -6.89 9.22 2.60
C GLY A 17 -6.64 8.02 3.53
N ALA A 18 -5.58 8.06 4.34
CA ALA A 18 -5.20 6.98 5.23
C ALA A 18 -5.88 7.14 6.59
N ARG A 19 -6.61 6.15 7.04
CA ARG A 19 -7.28 6.20 8.35
C ARG A 19 -6.44 5.66 9.51
N PHE A 20 -5.23 5.22 9.26
CA PHE A 20 -4.29 4.69 10.27
C PHE A 20 -4.93 3.63 11.18
N ASP A 21 -5.56 2.62 10.58
CA ASP A 21 -6.14 1.53 11.35
C ASP A 21 -5.08 0.58 11.92
N ASP A 22 -5.51 -0.30 12.82
CA ASP A 22 -4.64 -1.22 13.55
C ASP A 22 -3.90 -2.22 12.66
N ARG A 23 -4.41 -2.49 11.45
CA ARG A 23 -3.77 -3.39 10.47
C ARG A 23 -2.50 -2.78 9.87
N ILE A 24 -2.42 -1.44 9.86
CA ILE A 24 -1.26 -0.70 9.36
C ILE A 24 -0.35 -0.30 10.53
N THR A 25 -0.93 0.25 11.60
CA THR A 25 -0.15 0.88 12.66
C THR A 25 0.43 -0.11 13.65
N GLY A 26 -0.26 -1.22 13.93
CA GLY A 26 0.06 -2.03 15.10
C GLY A 26 0.00 -1.17 16.37
N ARG A 27 1.09 -1.14 17.13
CA ARG A 27 1.22 -0.24 18.29
C ARG A 27 1.30 1.22 17.83
N THR A 28 0.31 2.01 18.19
CA THR A 28 0.19 3.41 17.77
C THR A 28 1.31 4.30 18.32
N ASP A 29 1.81 4.00 19.51
CA ASP A 29 2.93 4.72 20.15
C ASP A 29 4.30 4.42 19.53
N ALA A 30 4.40 3.35 18.75
CA ALA A 30 5.61 2.92 18.07
C ALA A 30 5.52 3.04 16.52
N PHE A 31 4.41 3.55 15.99
CA PHE A 31 4.22 3.69 14.55
C PHE A 31 5.06 4.84 13.97
N SER A 32 6.10 4.48 13.20
CA SER A 32 6.98 5.42 12.52
C SER A 32 7.41 6.61 13.43
N PRO A 33 8.10 6.33 14.54
CA PRO A 33 8.31 7.31 15.60
C PRO A 33 9.22 8.47 15.17
N GLY A 34 10.07 8.25 14.17
CA GLY A 34 11.01 9.26 13.64
C GLY A 34 10.42 10.18 12.58
N SER A 35 9.22 9.88 12.05
CA SER A 35 8.69 10.62 10.91
C SER A 35 7.87 11.84 11.30
N LYS A 36 7.98 12.89 10.49
CA LYS A 36 6.99 13.98 10.40
C LYS A 36 5.85 13.52 9.49
N LYS A 37 4.62 13.57 10.01
CA LYS A 37 3.44 13.04 9.32
C LYS A 37 2.60 14.17 8.76
N ILE A 38 2.41 14.15 7.43
CA ILE A 38 1.50 15.03 6.71
C ILE A 38 0.29 14.19 6.33
N HIS A 39 -0.90 14.56 6.77
CA HIS A 39 -2.12 13.79 6.50
C HIS A 39 -3.12 14.64 5.71
N ILE A 40 -3.44 14.18 4.53
CA ILE A 40 -4.43 14.78 3.64
C ILE A 40 -5.67 13.89 3.67
N ASP A 41 -6.81 14.45 4.09
CA ASP A 41 -8.09 13.75 4.07
C ASP A 41 -9.22 14.74 3.80
N ILE A 42 -10.27 14.28 3.14
CA ILE A 42 -11.47 15.08 2.91
C ILE A 42 -12.37 15.09 4.15
N ASP A 43 -12.29 14.06 5.00
CA ASP A 43 -13.06 13.94 6.22
C ASP A 43 -12.26 14.46 7.42
N PRO A 44 -12.65 15.59 8.03
CA PRO A 44 -11.97 16.13 9.21
C PRO A 44 -11.99 15.18 10.40
N SER A 45 -12.94 14.24 10.48
CA SER A 45 -13.01 13.26 11.57
C SER A 45 -11.93 12.18 11.50
N SER A 46 -11.30 11.99 10.36
CA SER A 46 -10.17 11.08 10.16
C SER A 46 -8.85 11.66 10.69
N ILE A 47 -8.75 12.98 10.77
CA ILE A 47 -7.53 13.66 11.21
C ILE A 47 -7.31 13.45 12.71
N ASN A 48 -6.09 13.03 13.07
CA ASN A 48 -5.69 12.78 14.46
C ASN A 48 -6.51 11.71 15.20
N LYS A 49 -7.29 10.91 14.49
CA LYS A 49 -8.18 9.91 15.10
C LYS A 49 -7.40 8.80 15.82
N ASN A 50 -6.46 8.18 15.13
CA ASN A 50 -5.68 7.05 15.63
C ASN A 50 -4.20 7.41 15.85
N ILE A 51 -3.64 8.20 14.93
CA ILE A 51 -2.25 8.67 14.98
C ILE A 51 -2.26 10.20 14.95
N ARG A 52 -1.51 10.82 15.85
CA ARG A 52 -1.26 12.26 15.77
C ARG A 52 -0.36 12.58 14.60
N VAL A 53 -0.74 13.60 13.82
CA VAL A 53 0.01 14.07 12.67
C VAL A 53 0.56 15.46 12.90
N ASP A 54 1.69 15.77 12.28
CA ASP A 54 2.34 17.08 12.42
C ASP A 54 1.67 18.14 11.55
N VAL A 55 1.23 17.76 10.34
CA VAL A 55 0.59 18.68 9.39
C VAL A 55 -0.72 18.07 8.89
N PRO A 56 -1.86 18.45 9.47
CA PRO A 56 -3.18 18.07 8.96
C PRO A 56 -3.59 18.98 7.79
N ILE A 57 -4.11 18.39 6.72
CA ILE A 57 -4.66 19.11 5.58
C ILE A 57 -6.04 18.53 5.26
N ILE A 58 -7.09 19.32 5.43
CA ILE A 58 -8.46 18.92 5.11
C ILE A 58 -8.81 19.46 3.73
N GLY A 59 -9.11 18.58 2.78
CA GLY A 59 -9.46 18.98 1.43
C GLY A 59 -9.49 17.83 0.45
N ASP A 60 -10.00 18.14 -0.74
CA ASP A 60 -9.94 17.23 -1.89
C ASP A 60 -8.49 17.00 -2.30
N VAL A 61 -8.13 15.72 -2.49
CA VAL A 61 -6.74 15.33 -2.76
C VAL A 61 -6.20 15.89 -4.07
N ALA A 62 -7.03 16.02 -5.11
CA ALA A 62 -6.58 16.53 -6.40
C ALA A 62 -6.18 17.99 -6.28
N ASN A 63 -6.98 18.80 -5.58
CA ASN A 63 -6.70 20.21 -5.35
C ASN A 63 -5.45 20.39 -4.47
N VAL A 64 -5.40 19.69 -3.33
CA VAL A 64 -4.26 19.78 -2.39
C VAL A 64 -2.95 19.34 -3.06
N LEU A 65 -2.95 18.25 -3.83
CA LEU A 65 -1.75 17.83 -4.55
C LEU A 65 -1.35 18.81 -5.65
N GLY A 66 -2.31 19.47 -6.30
CA GLY A 66 -2.04 20.54 -7.25
C GLY A 66 -1.27 21.69 -6.61
N ASP A 67 -1.74 22.16 -5.45
CA ASP A 67 -1.10 23.23 -4.69
C ASP A 67 0.30 22.83 -4.18
N ILE A 68 0.43 21.61 -3.62
CA ILE A 68 1.72 21.07 -3.18
C ILE A 68 2.72 21.02 -4.34
N LEU A 69 2.30 20.54 -5.52
CA LEU A 69 3.15 20.46 -6.70
C LEU A 69 3.58 21.85 -7.20
N GLN A 70 2.69 22.84 -7.14
CA GLN A 70 3.01 24.22 -7.50
C GLN A 70 4.12 24.77 -6.59
N VAL A 71 3.95 24.65 -5.27
CA VAL A 71 4.96 25.08 -4.29
C VAL A 71 6.27 24.32 -4.48
N PHE A 72 6.20 23.00 -4.59
CA PHE A 72 7.41 22.16 -4.75
C PHE A 72 8.20 22.49 -6.02
N ARG A 73 7.51 22.81 -7.13
CA ARG A 73 8.18 23.21 -8.38
C ARG A 73 8.86 24.56 -8.29
N ALA A 74 8.31 25.49 -7.49
CA ALA A 74 8.90 26.80 -7.25
C ALA A 74 10.16 26.76 -6.39
N GLU A 75 10.36 25.69 -5.59
CA GLU A 75 11.53 25.54 -4.75
C GLU A 75 12.80 25.32 -5.59
N ALA A 76 13.81 26.15 -5.34
CA ALA A 76 15.09 26.10 -6.06
C ALA A 76 15.93 24.85 -5.69
N LYS A 77 15.82 24.40 -4.43
CA LYS A 77 16.59 23.25 -3.93
C LYS A 77 15.69 22.03 -3.77
N LYS A 78 16.02 20.97 -4.49
CA LYS A 78 15.37 19.67 -4.33
C LYS A 78 16.15 18.81 -3.34
N PRO A 79 15.49 18.00 -2.53
CA PRO A 79 16.17 17.07 -1.62
C PRO A 79 16.95 16.01 -2.40
N ASP A 80 18.12 15.60 -1.88
CA ASP A 80 18.81 14.41 -2.38
C ASP A 80 18.18 13.16 -1.76
N ILE A 81 17.37 12.45 -2.54
CA ILE A 81 16.69 11.22 -2.13
C ILE A 81 17.45 9.95 -2.51
N LYS A 82 18.66 10.06 -3.09
CA LYS A 82 19.46 8.91 -3.51
C LYS A 82 19.84 7.97 -2.34
N PRO A 83 20.25 8.47 -1.17
CA PRO A 83 20.52 7.61 -0.02
C PRO A 83 19.28 6.79 0.41
N TRP A 84 18.10 7.40 0.37
CA TRP A 84 16.83 6.73 0.69
C TRP A 84 16.51 5.61 -0.30
N TRP A 85 16.66 5.85 -1.60
CA TRP A 85 16.49 4.81 -2.61
C TRP A 85 17.47 3.67 -2.47
N ASN A 86 18.72 3.95 -2.11
CA ASN A 86 19.73 2.93 -1.83
C ASN A 86 19.32 2.06 -0.63
N GLN A 87 18.76 2.66 0.40
CA GLN A 87 18.25 1.94 1.57
C GLN A 87 17.06 1.05 1.21
N ILE A 88 16.10 1.55 0.43
CA ILE A 88 14.98 0.75 -0.07
C ILE A 88 15.48 -0.42 -0.94
N ALA A 89 16.45 -0.19 -1.82
CA ALA A 89 17.05 -1.23 -2.64
C ALA A 89 17.73 -2.32 -1.78
N HIS A 90 18.41 -1.93 -0.70
CA HIS A 90 19.00 -2.87 0.25
C HIS A 90 17.94 -3.75 0.91
N TRP A 91 16.81 -3.19 1.34
CA TRP A 91 15.71 -3.98 1.90
C TRP A 91 15.07 -4.91 0.87
N LYS A 92 14.87 -4.45 -0.36
CA LYS A 92 14.35 -5.26 -1.47
C LYS A 92 15.25 -6.46 -1.81
N ALA A 93 16.57 -6.30 -1.67
CA ALA A 93 17.53 -7.36 -1.94
C ALA A 93 17.35 -8.60 -1.03
N ARG A 94 16.65 -8.47 0.10
CA ARG A 94 16.29 -9.61 0.97
C ARG A 94 15.33 -10.59 0.30
N ASN A 95 14.61 -10.15 -0.74
CA ASN A 95 13.60 -10.96 -1.44
C ASN A 95 12.64 -11.67 -0.47
N SER A 96 12.02 -10.88 0.40
CA SER A 96 11.25 -11.35 1.56
C SER A 96 10.02 -12.18 1.20
N LEU A 97 9.58 -12.13 -0.06
CA LEU A 97 8.47 -12.94 -0.59
C LEU A 97 8.96 -14.21 -1.30
N ALA A 98 10.27 -14.49 -1.32
CA ALA A 98 10.77 -15.72 -1.89
C ALA A 98 10.22 -16.95 -1.13
N TYR A 99 9.83 -17.97 -1.86
CA TYR A 99 9.37 -19.23 -1.32
C TYR A 99 10.12 -20.39 -1.98
N LYS A 100 10.20 -21.52 -1.27
CA LYS A 100 10.84 -22.73 -1.79
C LYS A 100 9.84 -23.46 -2.70
N PRO A 101 10.16 -23.69 -3.99
CA PRO A 101 9.30 -24.54 -4.83
C PRO A 101 9.11 -25.92 -4.23
N SER A 102 7.96 -26.54 -4.48
CA SER A 102 7.68 -27.92 -4.12
C SER A 102 7.32 -28.72 -5.37
N ASN A 103 7.81 -29.96 -5.44
CA ASN A 103 7.41 -30.91 -6.48
C ASN A 103 6.27 -31.84 -6.03
N GLU A 104 5.89 -31.76 -4.75
CA GLU A 104 4.88 -32.66 -4.15
C GLU A 104 3.53 -31.97 -4.01
N VAL A 105 3.52 -30.66 -3.76
CA VAL A 105 2.30 -29.88 -3.53
C VAL A 105 2.34 -28.54 -4.30
N ILE A 106 1.17 -28.08 -4.70
CA ILE A 106 1.00 -26.76 -5.27
C ILE A 106 0.94 -25.75 -4.12
N LEU A 107 1.98 -24.93 -4.00
CA LEU A 107 1.99 -23.85 -3.03
C LEU A 107 1.05 -22.72 -3.46
N PRO A 108 0.32 -22.08 -2.52
CA PRO A 108 -0.57 -20.95 -2.83
C PRO A 108 0.15 -19.80 -3.55
N GLN A 109 1.37 -19.48 -3.12
CA GLN A 109 2.22 -18.46 -3.73
C GLN A 109 2.48 -18.77 -5.21
N TYR A 110 2.84 -20.02 -5.52
CA TYR A 110 3.07 -20.49 -6.88
C TYR A 110 1.81 -20.39 -7.74
N ALA A 111 0.67 -20.83 -7.19
CA ALA A 111 -0.60 -20.79 -7.92
C ALA A 111 -0.98 -19.37 -8.32
N ILE A 112 -0.85 -18.40 -7.42
CA ILE A 112 -1.16 -16.99 -7.69
C ILE A 112 -0.15 -16.38 -8.66
N GLN A 113 1.14 -16.65 -8.47
CA GLN A 113 2.18 -16.17 -9.38
C GLN A 113 1.95 -16.72 -10.79
N ARG A 114 1.62 -18.00 -10.91
CA ARG A 114 1.34 -18.64 -12.21
C ARG A 114 0.08 -18.07 -12.86
N LEU A 115 -0.96 -17.79 -12.07
CA LEU A 115 -2.16 -17.11 -12.56
C LEU A 115 -1.80 -15.74 -13.16
N PHE A 116 -0.99 -14.96 -12.45
CA PHE A 116 -0.51 -13.67 -12.96
C PHE A 116 0.25 -13.81 -14.29
N GLU A 117 1.19 -14.75 -14.37
CA GLU A 117 1.96 -15.01 -15.60
C GLU A 117 1.06 -15.36 -16.79
N LEU A 118 0.01 -16.15 -16.58
CA LEU A 118 -0.93 -16.58 -17.62
C LEU A 118 -1.92 -15.47 -18.04
N THR A 119 -2.17 -14.50 -17.18
CA THR A 119 -3.13 -13.42 -17.42
C THR A 119 -2.44 -12.08 -17.72
N ARG A 120 -1.13 -12.00 -17.57
CA ARG A 120 -0.35 -10.79 -17.83
C ARG A 120 -0.57 -10.29 -19.26
N GLY A 121 -0.86 -9.00 -19.39
CA GLY A 121 -1.16 -8.36 -20.68
C GLY A 121 -2.58 -8.62 -21.19
N ARG A 122 -3.43 -9.27 -20.43
CA ARG A 122 -4.87 -9.41 -20.70
C ARG A 122 -5.65 -8.38 -19.88
N ASP A 123 -6.83 -8.02 -20.36
CA ASP A 123 -7.78 -7.20 -19.61
C ASP A 123 -8.49 -8.08 -18.56
N ALA A 124 -7.80 -8.35 -17.46
CA ALA A 124 -8.26 -9.24 -16.41
C ALA A 124 -8.69 -8.48 -15.16
N TYR A 125 -9.83 -8.81 -14.63
CA TYR A 125 -10.31 -8.36 -13.33
C TYR A 125 -10.19 -9.49 -12.31
N ILE A 126 -9.56 -9.20 -11.19
CA ILE A 126 -9.37 -10.16 -10.12
C ILE A 126 -10.29 -9.81 -8.95
N THR A 127 -11.05 -10.79 -8.51
CA THR A 127 -11.87 -10.66 -7.30
C THR A 127 -11.35 -11.61 -6.24
N THR A 128 -11.38 -11.20 -4.99
CA THR A 128 -11.01 -12.08 -3.87
C THR A 128 -12.06 -12.05 -2.78
N GLU A 129 -12.21 -13.19 -2.13
CA GLU A 129 -12.83 -13.28 -0.80
C GLU A 129 -11.86 -12.78 0.27
N VAL A 130 -12.25 -12.82 1.51
CA VAL A 130 -11.42 -12.48 2.67
C VAL A 130 -10.72 -13.72 3.20
N GLY A 131 -9.40 -13.62 3.41
CA GLY A 131 -8.60 -14.72 3.92
C GLY A 131 -7.15 -14.71 3.44
N GLN A 132 -6.43 -15.80 3.66
CA GLN A 132 -5.03 -15.92 3.27
C GLN A 132 -4.81 -15.73 1.78
N HIS A 133 -5.71 -16.23 0.93
CA HIS A 133 -5.64 -16.06 -0.52
C HIS A 133 -5.69 -14.58 -0.94
N GLN A 134 -6.41 -13.72 -0.21
CA GLN A 134 -6.42 -12.27 -0.40
C GLN A 134 -5.03 -11.68 -0.18
N MET A 135 -4.34 -12.11 0.89
CA MET A 135 -2.97 -11.69 1.17
C MET A 135 -1.99 -12.20 0.11
N TRP A 136 -2.13 -13.43 -0.35
CA TRP A 136 -1.30 -13.96 -1.44
C TRP A 136 -1.57 -13.26 -2.78
N ALA A 137 -2.82 -12.90 -3.07
CA ALA A 137 -3.13 -12.09 -4.25
C ALA A 137 -2.42 -10.73 -4.19
N ALA A 138 -2.47 -10.05 -3.03
CA ALA A 138 -1.77 -8.79 -2.82
C ALA A 138 -0.23 -8.89 -2.97
N GLN A 139 0.34 -10.06 -2.65
CA GLN A 139 1.80 -10.26 -2.64
C GLN A 139 2.35 -10.80 -3.97
N PHE A 140 1.61 -11.65 -4.65
CA PHE A 140 2.12 -12.44 -5.78
C PHE A 140 1.40 -12.19 -7.10
N TYR A 141 0.30 -11.43 -7.13
CA TYR A 141 -0.34 -10.97 -8.34
C TYR A 141 0.04 -9.51 -8.61
N GLY A 142 0.59 -9.21 -9.78
CA GLY A 142 0.93 -7.85 -10.17
C GLY A 142 -0.29 -7.10 -10.72
N PHE A 143 -0.57 -5.92 -10.20
CA PHE A 143 -1.64 -5.04 -10.68
C PHE A 143 -1.01 -3.76 -11.22
N ASP A 144 -1.03 -3.58 -12.53
CA ASP A 144 -0.45 -2.42 -13.21
C ASP A 144 -1.51 -1.36 -13.56
N GLU A 145 -2.79 -1.77 -13.58
CA GLU A 145 -3.93 -0.91 -13.90
C GLU A 145 -4.81 -0.68 -12.68
N PRO A 146 -5.33 0.54 -12.47
CA PRO A 146 -6.27 0.81 -11.40
C PRO A 146 -7.59 0.04 -11.60
N HIS A 147 -8.32 -0.20 -10.53
CA HIS A 147 -9.64 -0.87 -10.52
C HIS A 147 -9.63 -2.31 -11.09
N ARG A 148 -8.46 -2.97 -11.11
CA ARG A 148 -8.35 -4.37 -11.58
C ARG A 148 -8.42 -5.40 -10.46
N TRP A 149 -8.36 -4.96 -9.21
CA TRP A 149 -8.53 -5.84 -8.06
C TRP A 149 -9.68 -5.39 -7.18
N MET A 150 -10.72 -6.22 -7.12
CA MET A 150 -11.91 -6.00 -6.29
C MET A 150 -11.86 -6.91 -5.07
N THR A 151 -11.78 -6.30 -3.91
CA THR A 151 -11.66 -7.02 -2.63
C THR A 151 -12.31 -6.24 -1.50
N SER A 152 -12.87 -6.92 -0.52
CA SER A 152 -13.36 -6.28 0.69
C SER A 152 -12.22 -6.05 1.68
N GLY A 153 -11.35 -5.07 1.38
CA GLY A 153 -10.18 -4.75 2.20
C GLY A 153 -10.48 -3.91 3.45
N GLY A 154 -11.60 -3.19 3.44
CA GLY A 154 -12.01 -2.33 4.56
C GLY A 154 -12.80 -3.06 5.63
N LEU A 155 -13.97 -3.57 5.27
CA LEU A 155 -14.88 -4.27 6.19
C LEU A 155 -14.58 -5.76 6.34
N GLY A 156 -13.86 -6.35 5.39
CA GLY A 156 -13.54 -7.77 5.41
C GLY A 156 -14.79 -8.65 5.22
N THR A 157 -15.69 -8.25 4.33
CA THR A 157 -16.95 -8.94 4.08
C THR A 157 -16.71 -10.27 3.36
N MET A 158 -16.98 -11.37 4.02
CA MET A 158 -16.97 -12.69 3.41
C MET A 158 -18.16 -12.85 2.46
N GLY A 159 -17.99 -13.61 1.36
CA GLY A 159 -19.02 -13.76 0.33
C GLY A 159 -19.01 -12.64 -0.71
N TYR A 160 -17.98 -11.77 -0.73
CA TYR A 160 -17.86 -10.66 -1.67
C TYR A 160 -17.34 -11.09 -3.05
N GLY A 161 -16.34 -11.97 -3.08
CA GLY A 161 -15.53 -12.22 -4.28
C GLY A 161 -16.31 -12.82 -5.44
N LEU A 162 -17.15 -13.85 -5.19
CA LEU A 162 -17.92 -14.51 -6.24
C LEU A 162 -18.99 -13.58 -6.84
N PRO A 163 -19.85 -12.90 -6.05
CA PRO A 163 -20.80 -11.93 -6.61
C PRO A 163 -20.14 -10.81 -7.39
N ALA A 164 -19.01 -10.29 -6.91
CA ALA A 164 -18.26 -9.26 -7.61
C ALA A 164 -17.68 -9.74 -8.96
N ALA A 165 -17.35 -11.03 -9.08
CA ALA A 165 -16.89 -11.61 -10.34
C ALA A 165 -18.03 -11.82 -11.35
N VAL A 166 -19.27 -12.00 -10.87
CA VAL A 166 -20.47 -12.19 -11.73
C VAL A 166 -20.98 -10.85 -12.27
N GLY A 167 -20.93 -9.79 -11.47
CA GLY A 167 -21.38 -8.43 -11.82
C GLY A 167 -20.42 -7.69 -12.71
#